data_749c8bb7f04001cbb4319177eb9acd61
#
_entry.id   749c8bb7f04001cbb4319177eb9acd61
#
_cell.length_a   1.000
_cell.length_b   1.000
_cell.length_c   1.000
_cell.angle_alpha   90.00
_cell.angle_beta   90.00
_cell.angle_gamma   90.00
#
_symmetry.space_group_name_H-M   'P 1'
#
loop_
_entity.id
_entity.type
_entity.pdbx_description
1 polymer ?
#
loop_
_entity_poly.entity_id
_entity_poly.type
_entity_poly.pdbx_seq_one_letter_code
_entity_poly.pdbx_strand_id
1 'polypeptide(L)'
;MFVLGIDPGLTRCGFGLVEGSFEGLESFRAVRAGTVETDPKAPVEHRLRQLHVELDAILREMKPDAVVVERLFFQRNAKTAIPVAQASGVAIALAGIEGVTVRQFTSQEVKLAVTGYGAASKAQVQGMVARLCGLSEVPRPADAADALALGIAYFAIVRTERRLALGSPA
;
A
#
# COMPACT_ATOMS: atom_id res chain seq x y z
N MET A 1 -0.15 -15.92 -1.60
CA MET A 1 -0.80 -14.94 -0.72
C MET A 1 -0.94 -13.63 -1.47
N PHE A 2 -2.12 -13.00 -1.37
CA PHE A 2 -2.41 -11.72 -2.02
C PHE A 2 -2.43 -10.59 -0.98
N VAL A 3 -1.65 -9.54 -1.21
CA VAL A 3 -1.57 -8.37 -0.33
C VAL A 3 -1.94 -7.13 -1.12
N LEU A 4 -2.94 -6.39 -0.65
CA LEU A 4 -3.36 -5.13 -1.24
C LEU A 4 -2.71 -3.96 -0.49
N GLY A 5 -1.80 -3.26 -1.14
CA GLY A 5 -1.29 -1.98 -0.67
C GLY A 5 -2.23 -0.84 -1.06
N ILE A 6 -2.43 0.09 -0.15
CA ILE A 6 -3.20 1.32 -0.36
C ILE A 6 -2.35 2.52 0.07
N ASP A 7 -2.08 3.40 -0.88
CA ASP A 7 -1.46 4.71 -0.67
C ASP A 7 -2.57 5.77 -0.57
N PRO A 8 -2.95 6.20 0.67
CA PRO A 8 -4.17 6.96 0.86
C PRO A 8 -4.03 8.42 0.45
N GLY A 9 -4.89 8.87 -0.45
CA GLY A 9 -5.07 10.25 -0.80
C GLY A 9 -6.51 10.53 -1.22
N LEU A 10 -7.11 11.64 -0.75
CA LEU A 10 -8.51 11.92 -1.09
C LEU A 10 -8.70 12.34 -2.54
N THR A 11 -7.74 13.04 -3.14
CA THR A 11 -7.80 13.39 -4.56
C THR A 11 -7.36 12.24 -5.46
N ARG A 12 -6.35 11.49 -5.02
CA ARG A 12 -5.85 10.30 -5.71
C ARG A 12 -5.41 9.31 -4.66
N CYS A 13 -6.05 8.15 -4.66
CA CYS A 13 -5.74 7.03 -3.77
C CYS A 13 -5.13 5.90 -4.62
N GLY A 14 -3.87 5.57 -4.37
CA GLY A 14 -3.21 4.45 -5.03
C GLY A 14 -3.65 3.11 -4.46
N PHE A 15 -3.79 2.10 -5.31
CA PHE A 15 -3.95 0.71 -4.90
C PHE A 15 -3.05 -0.23 -5.71
N GLY A 16 -2.58 -1.29 -5.08
CA GLY A 16 -1.73 -2.29 -5.74
C GLY A 16 -1.81 -3.65 -5.08
N LEU A 17 -2.25 -4.66 -5.85
CA LEU A 17 -2.31 -6.04 -5.41
C LEU A 17 -1.03 -6.78 -5.80
N VAL A 18 -0.34 -7.29 -4.80
CA VAL A 18 0.89 -8.08 -4.94
C VAL A 18 0.61 -9.52 -4.53
N GLU A 19 0.94 -10.45 -5.39
CA GLU A 19 1.07 -11.86 -5.03
C GLU A 19 2.50 -12.16 -4.64
N GLY A 20 2.69 -12.87 -3.52
CA GLY A 20 3.98 -13.26 -3.01
C GLY A 20 3.91 -14.44 -2.04
N SER A 21 5.06 -14.94 -1.62
CA SER A 21 5.20 -16.02 -0.66
C SER A 21 6.21 -15.66 0.42
N PHE A 22 6.04 -16.24 1.62
CA PHE A 22 7.05 -16.21 2.68
C PHE A 22 8.11 -17.31 2.53
N GLU A 23 7.89 -18.26 1.62
CA GLU A 23 8.76 -19.42 1.38
C GLU A 23 9.51 -19.24 0.06
N GLY A 24 10.79 -19.67 0.05
CA GLY A 24 11.63 -19.67 -1.14
C GLY A 24 12.27 -18.33 -1.49
N LEU A 25 12.63 -18.18 -2.77
CA LEU A 25 13.18 -16.95 -3.32
C LEU A 25 12.07 -15.88 -3.38
N GLU A 26 12.44 -14.64 -3.05
CA GLU A 26 11.54 -13.48 -3.13
C GLU A 26 11.16 -13.22 -4.59
N SER A 27 10.03 -13.75 -5.02
CA SER A 27 9.41 -13.41 -6.28
C SER A 27 8.04 -12.80 -5.99
N PHE A 28 7.84 -11.61 -6.48
CA PHE A 28 6.56 -10.91 -6.37
C PHE A 28 5.94 -10.76 -7.75
N ARG A 29 4.63 -10.84 -7.80
CA ARG A 29 3.88 -10.54 -9.01
C ARG A 29 2.92 -9.39 -8.74
N ALA A 30 3.07 -8.29 -9.45
CA ALA A 30 2.06 -7.25 -9.49
C ALA A 30 0.86 -7.77 -10.27
N VAL A 31 -0.25 -8.03 -9.58
CA VAL A 31 -1.47 -8.58 -10.16
C VAL A 31 -2.30 -7.49 -10.81
N ARG A 32 -2.50 -6.40 -10.08
CA ARG A 32 -3.23 -5.21 -10.53
C ARG A 32 -2.79 -4.01 -9.72
N ALA A 33 -2.69 -2.86 -10.36
CA ALA A 33 -2.42 -1.60 -9.69
C ALA A 33 -3.12 -0.45 -10.42
N GLY A 34 -3.42 0.62 -9.71
CA GLY A 34 -4.10 1.79 -10.27
C GLY A 34 -4.36 2.85 -9.22
N THR A 35 -5.24 3.78 -9.56
CA THR A 35 -5.67 4.85 -8.68
C THR A 35 -7.19 5.02 -8.71
N VAL A 36 -7.75 5.38 -7.56
CA VAL A 36 -9.09 5.95 -7.43
C VAL A 36 -8.93 7.46 -7.40
N GLU A 37 -9.61 8.18 -8.29
CA GLU A 37 -9.51 9.63 -8.39
C GLU A 37 -10.85 10.29 -8.06
N THR A 38 -10.83 11.36 -7.26
CA THR A 38 -12.02 12.15 -6.94
C THR A 38 -11.85 13.60 -7.37
N ASP A 39 -12.94 14.27 -7.73
CA ASP A 39 -12.90 15.69 -8.10
C ASP A 39 -12.52 16.56 -6.87
N PRO A 40 -11.39 17.28 -6.89
CA PRO A 40 -10.97 18.14 -5.78
C PRO A 40 -11.93 19.31 -5.51
N LYS A 41 -12.82 19.64 -6.45
CA LYS A 41 -13.83 20.69 -6.30
C LYS A 41 -15.12 20.19 -5.68
N ALA A 42 -15.35 18.87 -5.65
CA ALA A 42 -16.55 18.30 -5.04
C ALA A 42 -16.51 18.38 -3.51
N PRO A 43 -17.67 18.46 -2.84
CA PRO A 43 -17.76 18.38 -1.39
C PRO A 43 -17.07 17.13 -0.82
N VAL A 44 -16.46 17.25 0.37
CA VAL A 44 -15.65 16.18 0.96
C VAL A 44 -16.43 14.89 1.17
N GLU A 45 -17.68 14.97 1.57
CA GLU A 45 -18.57 13.83 1.80
C GLU A 45 -18.87 13.06 0.50
N HIS A 46 -18.97 13.75 -0.63
CA HIS A 46 -19.15 13.09 -1.93
C HIS A 46 -17.89 12.37 -2.37
N ARG A 47 -16.74 12.98 -2.13
CA ARG A 47 -15.43 12.39 -2.44
C ARG A 47 -15.16 11.15 -1.59
N LEU A 48 -15.43 11.23 -0.29
CA LEU A 48 -15.30 10.09 0.62
C LEU A 48 -16.25 8.95 0.26
N ARG A 49 -17.50 9.29 -0.12
CA ARG A 49 -18.45 8.29 -0.63
C ARG A 49 -17.95 7.62 -1.89
N GLN A 50 -17.43 8.38 -2.85
CA GLN A 50 -16.88 7.82 -4.09
C GLN A 50 -15.70 6.89 -3.78
N LEU A 51 -14.75 7.36 -2.97
CA LEU A 51 -13.60 6.57 -2.54
C LEU A 51 -14.04 5.26 -1.86
N HIS A 52 -15.03 5.34 -0.97
CA HIS A 52 -15.60 4.16 -0.29
C HIS A 52 -16.14 3.15 -1.30
N VAL A 53 -17.00 3.59 -2.23
CA VAL A 53 -17.64 2.69 -3.22
C VAL A 53 -16.59 2.00 -4.11
N GLU A 54 -15.61 2.75 -4.58
CA GLU A 54 -14.58 2.20 -5.47
C GLU A 54 -13.61 1.27 -4.74
N LEU A 55 -13.19 1.61 -3.50
CA LEU A 55 -12.33 0.73 -2.70
C LEU A 55 -13.08 -0.53 -2.24
N ASP A 56 -14.36 -0.46 -1.90
CA ASP A 56 -15.19 -1.62 -1.57
C ASP A 56 -15.27 -2.59 -2.76
N ALA A 57 -15.52 -2.07 -3.96
CA ALA A 57 -15.52 -2.88 -5.18
C ALA A 57 -14.16 -3.55 -5.44
N ILE A 58 -13.05 -2.82 -5.24
CA ILE A 58 -11.69 -3.34 -5.38
C ILE A 58 -11.41 -4.46 -4.37
N LEU A 59 -11.77 -4.27 -3.10
CA LEU A 59 -11.58 -5.29 -2.06
C LEU A 59 -12.38 -6.56 -2.36
N ARG A 60 -13.64 -6.44 -2.76
CA ARG A 60 -14.50 -7.58 -3.08
C ARG A 60 -14.07 -8.34 -4.32
N GLU A 61 -13.57 -7.62 -5.34
CA GLU A 61 -13.05 -8.23 -6.56
C GLU A 61 -11.72 -8.95 -6.31
N MET A 62 -10.81 -8.29 -5.60
CA MET A 62 -9.43 -8.76 -5.42
C MET A 62 -9.27 -9.78 -4.29
N LYS A 63 -10.15 -9.77 -3.29
CA LYS A 63 -10.15 -10.68 -2.12
C LYS A 63 -8.76 -10.87 -1.51
N PRO A 64 -8.09 -9.79 -1.06
CA PRO A 64 -6.75 -9.89 -0.52
C PRO A 64 -6.73 -10.62 0.83
N ASP A 65 -5.64 -11.32 1.13
CA ASP A 65 -5.41 -11.94 2.43
C ASP A 65 -5.02 -10.92 3.51
N ALA A 66 -4.45 -9.79 3.08
CA ALA A 66 -4.10 -8.66 3.94
C ALA A 66 -4.17 -7.34 3.18
N VAL A 67 -4.47 -6.27 3.92
CA VAL A 67 -4.42 -4.88 3.44
C VAL A 67 -3.30 -4.14 4.16
N VAL A 68 -2.51 -3.38 3.40
CA VAL A 68 -1.46 -2.52 3.94
C VAL A 68 -1.75 -1.08 3.58
N VAL A 69 -1.81 -0.23 4.60
CA VAL A 69 -2.08 1.21 4.42
C VAL A 69 -0.87 2.00 4.93
N GLU A 70 -0.46 3.04 4.21
CA GLU A 70 0.62 3.89 4.70
C GLU A 70 0.22 4.56 6.02
N ARG A 71 1.13 4.48 7.02
CA ARG A 71 0.95 5.16 8.31
C ARG A 71 1.34 6.61 8.16
N LEU A 72 0.39 7.48 8.43
CA LEU A 72 0.59 8.92 8.36
C LEU A 72 1.38 9.43 9.56
N PHE A 73 2.41 10.22 9.31
CA PHE A 73 3.05 11.06 10.31
C PHE A 73 2.61 12.50 10.12
N PHE A 74 1.97 13.04 11.13
CA PHE A 74 1.58 14.45 11.13
C PHE A 74 2.82 15.35 11.29
N GLN A 75 3.44 15.73 10.18
CA GLN A 75 4.47 16.75 10.16
C GLN A 75 3.93 18.04 9.53
N ARG A 76 3.74 19.06 10.38
CA ARG A 76 3.64 20.49 10.08
C ARG A 76 2.53 21.04 9.18
N ASN A 77 1.74 20.28 8.43
CA ASN A 77 0.71 20.84 7.56
C ASN A 77 -0.64 20.12 7.70
N ALA A 78 -1.45 20.56 8.69
CA ALA A 78 -2.76 19.99 8.95
C ALA A 78 -3.72 20.02 7.75
N LYS A 79 -3.60 21.03 6.88
CA LYS A 79 -4.50 21.18 5.71
C LYS A 79 -4.38 20.03 4.71
N THR A 80 -3.19 19.48 4.53
CA THR A 80 -2.96 18.32 3.64
C THR A 80 -3.12 16.98 4.34
N ALA A 81 -2.88 16.95 5.66
CA ALA A 81 -2.96 15.73 6.45
C ALA A 81 -4.40 15.25 6.69
N ILE A 82 -5.35 16.17 6.88
CA ILE A 82 -6.75 15.81 7.16
C ILE A 82 -7.38 14.99 6.01
N PRO A 83 -7.35 15.41 4.74
CA PRO A 83 -7.91 14.63 3.64
C PRO A 83 -7.26 13.25 3.49
N VAL A 84 -5.95 13.16 3.73
CA VAL A 84 -5.22 11.87 3.66
C VAL A 84 -5.65 10.95 4.82
N ALA A 85 -5.80 11.49 6.03
CA ALA A 85 -6.27 10.73 7.19
C ALA A 85 -7.72 10.23 7.00
N GLN A 86 -8.59 11.03 6.40
CA GLN A 86 -9.95 10.64 6.06
C GLN A 86 -9.95 9.48 5.05
N ALA A 87 -9.17 9.57 3.98
CA ALA A 87 -9.02 8.51 2.99
C ALA A 87 -8.45 7.22 3.61
N SER A 88 -7.44 7.33 4.46
CA SER A 88 -6.87 6.22 5.22
C SER A 88 -7.91 5.54 6.11
N GLY A 89 -8.72 6.33 6.81
CA GLY A 89 -9.81 5.82 7.65
C GLY A 89 -10.85 5.01 6.85
N VAL A 90 -11.22 5.47 5.65
CA VAL A 90 -12.11 4.73 4.74
C VAL A 90 -11.51 3.37 4.37
N ALA A 91 -10.25 3.33 3.95
CA ALA A 91 -9.58 2.10 3.55
C ALA A 91 -9.48 1.08 4.71
N ILE A 92 -9.10 1.55 5.91
CA ILE A 92 -8.98 0.71 7.10
C ILE A 92 -10.34 0.17 7.54
N ALA A 93 -11.38 1.02 7.53
CA ALA A 93 -12.73 0.62 7.92
C ALA A 93 -13.30 -0.45 6.99
N LEU A 94 -13.15 -0.27 5.67
CA LEU A 94 -13.58 -1.25 4.67
C LEU A 94 -12.89 -2.59 4.84
N ALA A 95 -11.57 -2.62 5.01
CA ALA A 95 -10.84 -3.85 5.26
C ALA A 95 -11.30 -4.55 6.55
N GLY A 96 -11.59 -3.77 7.61
CA GLY A 96 -12.15 -4.29 8.86
C GLY A 96 -13.56 -4.88 8.69
N ILE A 97 -14.42 -4.25 7.89
CA ILE A 97 -15.77 -4.76 7.56
C ILE A 97 -15.70 -6.09 6.82
N GLU A 98 -14.78 -6.22 5.87
CA GLU A 98 -14.55 -7.47 5.11
C GLU A 98 -13.76 -8.53 5.92
N GLY A 99 -13.38 -8.24 7.18
CA GLY A 99 -12.63 -9.16 8.05
C GLY A 99 -11.18 -9.39 7.61
N VAL A 100 -10.63 -8.51 6.76
CA VAL A 100 -9.27 -8.61 6.24
C VAL A 100 -8.29 -8.00 7.23
N THR A 101 -7.17 -8.68 7.47
CA THR A 101 -6.09 -8.17 8.34
C THR A 101 -5.51 -6.88 7.79
N VAL A 102 -5.43 -5.83 8.63
CA VAL A 102 -4.82 -4.56 8.27
C VAL A 102 -3.47 -4.39 8.94
N ARG A 103 -2.47 -3.97 8.17
CA ARG A 103 -1.17 -3.50 8.67
C ARG A 103 -0.91 -2.08 8.21
N GLN A 104 -0.18 -1.34 9.04
CA GLN A 104 0.24 0.02 8.69
C GLN A 104 1.75 0.15 8.82
N PHE A 105 2.39 0.68 7.76
CA PHE A 105 3.82 0.93 7.73
C PHE A 105 4.09 2.40 7.39
N THR A 106 5.14 2.93 7.98
CA THR A 106 5.66 4.26 7.65
C THR A 106 6.37 4.24 6.30
N SER A 107 6.47 5.40 5.65
CA SER A 107 7.24 5.55 4.42
C SER A 107 8.70 5.07 4.58
N GLN A 108 9.29 5.30 5.76
CA GLN A 108 10.67 4.86 6.04
C GLN A 108 10.78 3.33 6.14
N GLU A 109 9.82 2.65 6.80
CA GLU A 109 9.76 1.19 6.85
C GLU A 109 9.59 0.58 5.47
N VAL A 110 8.69 1.15 4.64
CA VAL A 110 8.49 0.70 3.25
C VAL A 110 9.77 0.87 2.42
N LYS A 111 10.43 2.02 2.49
CA LYS A 111 11.70 2.26 1.79
C LYS A 111 12.76 1.26 2.20
N LEU A 112 12.94 1.05 3.50
CA LEU A 112 13.91 0.07 4.03
C LEU A 112 13.58 -1.34 3.55
N ALA A 113 12.33 -1.76 3.64
CA ALA A 113 11.88 -3.10 3.25
C ALA A 113 12.06 -3.38 1.75
N VAL A 114 11.78 -2.38 0.89
CA VAL A 114 11.82 -2.55 -0.57
C VAL A 114 13.23 -2.37 -1.14
N THR A 115 14.04 -1.44 -0.59
CA THR A 115 15.34 -1.06 -1.19
C THR A 115 16.54 -1.41 -0.31
N GLY A 116 16.33 -1.83 0.94
CA GLY A 116 17.40 -1.96 1.94
C GLY A 116 17.89 -0.62 2.51
N TYR A 117 17.32 0.51 2.09
CA TYR A 117 17.76 1.85 2.51
C TYR A 117 16.57 2.77 2.85
N GLY A 118 16.39 3.08 4.14
CA GLY A 118 15.24 3.86 4.63
C GLY A 118 15.18 5.31 4.14
N ALA A 119 16.27 5.88 3.60
CA ALA A 119 16.31 7.20 3.00
C ALA A 119 16.25 7.17 1.46
N ALA A 120 15.88 6.04 0.87
CA ALA A 120 15.76 5.90 -0.58
C ALA A 120 14.82 6.97 -1.18
N SER A 121 15.19 7.47 -2.36
CA SER A 121 14.34 8.39 -3.11
C SER A 121 13.12 7.67 -3.68
N LYS A 122 12.06 8.43 -4.01
CA LYS A 122 10.86 7.88 -4.66
C LYS A 122 11.20 7.09 -5.93
N ALA A 123 12.08 7.62 -6.77
CA ALA A 123 12.51 6.95 -8.00
C ALA A 123 13.23 5.62 -7.75
N GLN A 124 14.05 5.53 -6.69
CA GLN A 124 14.71 4.28 -6.30
C GLN A 124 13.70 3.22 -5.83
N VAL A 125 12.71 3.61 -5.02
CA VAL A 125 11.64 2.70 -4.58
C VAL A 125 10.86 2.17 -5.78
N GLN A 126 10.42 3.06 -6.66
CA GLN A 126 9.64 2.70 -7.85
C GLN A 126 10.42 1.81 -8.83
N GLY A 127 11.69 2.11 -9.04
CA GLY A 127 12.58 1.24 -9.84
C GLY A 127 12.76 -0.14 -9.22
N MET A 128 12.86 -0.22 -7.89
CA MET A 128 12.97 -1.50 -7.18
C MET A 128 11.65 -2.29 -7.25
N VAL A 129 10.50 -1.64 -7.13
CA VAL A 129 9.18 -2.27 -7.34
C VAL A 129 9.10 -2.92 -8.73
N ALA A 130 9.47 -2.19 -9.78
CA ALA A 130 9.49 -2.76 -11.13
C ALA A 130 10.38 -3.99 -11.21
N ARG A 131 11.58 -3.91 -10.66
CA ARG A 131 12.56 -5.02 -10.66
C ARG A 131 12.05 -6.24 -9.88
N LEU A 132 11.53 -6.04 -8.66
CA LEU A 132 11.04 -7.11 -7.79
C LEU A 132 9.80 -7.81 -8.35
N CYS A 133 8.96 -7.08 -9.08
CA CYS A 133 7.78 -7.63 -9.76
C CYS A 133 8.05 -8.10 -11.20
N GLY A 134 9.28 -8.04 -11.70
CA GLY A 134 9.63 -8.44 -13.06
C GLY A 134 8.95 -7.59 -14.15
N LEU A 135 8.65 -6.32 -13.87
CA LEU A 135 7.99 -5.42 -14.81
C LEU A 135 9.04 -4.78 -15.75
N SER A 136 8.66 -4.61 -17.01
CA SER A 136 9.51 -3.94 -18.02
C SER A 136 9.64 -2.43 -17.80
N GLU A 137 8.65 -1.82 -17.13
CA GLU A 137 8.61 -0.39 -16.86
C GLU A 137 8.12 -0.12 -15.42
N VAL A 138 8.45 1.08 -14.92
CA VAL A 138 7.93 1.55 -13.63
C VAL A 138 6.42 1.75 -13.74
N PRO A 139 5.62 1.18 -12.82
CA PRO A 139 4.17 1.34 -12.82
C PRO A 139 3.75 2.81 -12.78
N ARG A 140 2.71 3.12 -13.55
CA ARG A 140 2.11 4.46 -13.59
C ARG A 140 0.61 4.37 -13.30
N PRO A 141 0.00 5.38 -12.66
CA PRO A 141 0.65 6.57 -12.08
C PRO A 141 1.54 6.23 -10.86
N ALA A 142 2.31 7.22 -10.38
CA ALA A 142 3.27 7.02 -9.29
C ALA A 142 2.65 6.43 -8.01
N ASP A 143 1.41 6.84 -7.69
CA ASP A 143 0.68 6.36 -6.51
C ASP A 143 0.36 4.85 -6.60
N ALA A 144 0.20 4.30 -7.80
CA ALA A 144 0.06 2.85 -8.02
C ALA A 144 1.36 2.09 -7.69
N ALA A 145 2.52 2.66 -8.05
CA ALA A 145 3.82 2.09 -7.70
C ALA A 145 4.09 2.16 -6.19
N ASP A 146 3.69 3.26 -5.54
CA ASP A 146 3.81 3.43 -4.10
C ASP A 146 2.91 2.42 -3.34
N ALA A 147 1.70 2.16 -3.84
CA ALA A 147 0.81 1.13 -3.32
C ALA A 147 1.37 -0.29 -3.50
N LEU A 148 1.98 -0.61 -4.63
CA LEU A 148 2.69 -1.88 -4.81
C LEU A 148 3.87 -2.04 -3.85
N ALA A 149 4.61 -0.95 -3.58
CA ALA A 149 5.70 -0.96 -2.60
C ALA A 149 5.21 -1.34 -1.19
N LEU A 150 4.02 -0.89 -0.77
CA LEU A 150 3.38 -1.28 0.48
C LEU A 150 3.11 -2.78 0.53
N GLY A 151 2.57 -3.36 -0.55
CA GLY A 151 2.33 -4.79 -0.66
C GLY A 151 3.62 -5.62 -0.57
N ILE A 152 4.69 -5.21 -1.24
CA ILE A 152 6.01 -5.86 -1.18
C ILE A 152 6.61 -5.75 0.23
N ALA A 153 6.52 -4.57 0.85
CA ALA A 153 7.04 -4.33 2.20
C ALA A 153 6.38 -5.25 3.25
N TYR A 154 5.11 -5.60 3.08
CA TYR A 154 4.42 -6.54 3.95
C TYR A 154 5.16 -7.88 4.05
N PHE A 155 5.53 -8.46 2.91
CA PHE A 155 6.22 -9.75 2.91
C PHE A 155 7.58 -9.68 3.60
N ALA A 156 8.38 -8.65 3.32
CA ALA A 156 9.70 -8.48 3.92
C ALA A 156 9.62 -8.28 5.44
N ILE A 157 8.71 -7.40 5.90
CA ILE A 157 8.56 -7.07 7.33
C ILE A 157 7.99 -8.28 8.10
N VAL A 158 6.89 -8.87 7.63
CA VAL A 158 6.26 -10.01 8.31
C VAL A 158 7.17 -11.23 8.33
N ARG A 159 7.95 -11.46 7.28
CA ARG A 159 8.96 -12.53 7.26
C ARG A 159 10.02 -12.33 8.35
N THR A 160 10.49 -11.10 8.51
CA THR A 160 11.46 -10.76 9.56
C THR A 160 10.85 -10.96 10.95
N GLU A 161 9.62 -10.49 11.18
CA GLU A 161 8.89 -10.68 12.44
C GLU A 161 8.72 -12.17 12.78
N ARG A 162 8.35 -13.00 11.79
CA ARG A 162 8.21 -14.45 11.97
C ARG A 162 9.51 -15.13 12.34
N ARG A 163 10.63 -14.75 11.69
CA ARG A 163 11.97 -15.30 12.02
C ARG A 163 12.39 -14.95 13.45
N LEU A 164 12.19 -13.72 13.87
CA LEU A 164 12.48 -13.28 15.23
C LEU A 164 11.62 -14.01 16.27
N ALA A 165 10.33 -14.23 15.98
CA ALA A 165 9.44 -14.97 16.85
C ALA A 165 9.80 -16.45 17.00
N LEU A 166 10.43 -17.06 15.99
CA LEU A 166 10.88 -18.45 16.00
C LEU A 166 12.29 -18.61 16.61
N GLY A 167 12.94 -17.52 17.05
CA GLY A 167 14.28 -17.58 17.66
C GLY A 167 15.41 -17.95 16.69
N SER A 168 15.16 -17.91 15.37
CA SER A 168 16.20 -18.16 14.38
C SER A 168 17.07 -16.92 14.19
N PRO A 169 18.41 -17.01 14.33
CA PRO A 169 19.28 -15.90 13.98
C PRO A 169 19.12 -15.55 12.49
N ALA A 170 19.28 -14.26 12.21
CA ALA A 170 19.21 -13.70 10.87
C ALA A 170 20.28 -14.28 9.93
#